data_c006f2c7658ad0184ccbf2d189b5fab1
#
_entry.id   c006f2c7658ad0184ccbf2d189b5fab1
#
_cell.length_a   1.000
_cell.length_b   1.000
_cell.length_c   1.000
_cell.angle_alpha   90.00
_cell.angle_beta   90.00
_cell.angle_gamma   90.00
#
_symmetry.space_group_name_H-M   'P 1'
#
loop_
_entity.id
_entity.type
_entity.pdbx_description
1 polymer ?
#
loop_
_entity_poly.entity_id
_entity_poly.type
_entity_poly.pdbx_seq_one_letter_code
_entity_poly.pdbx_strand_id
1 'polypeptide(L)'
;MTNKLNNIEFINDCLDKADMLYEEGDIDKALEIYQDAWFNGFIQPPYQNDIDGLGWCFCYQITAIFVEKEQYEEAIKWAVNLIKFPDRNYDDDYIVIGEIYLKMNNFDLAFEMFDKAYKSGKARAFKGHDDAWKFYKNYRSDS
;
A
#
# COMPACT_ATOMS: atom_id res chain seq x y z
N MET A 1 2.86 -10.57 28.16
CA MET A 1 3.66 -10.49 26.93
C MET A 1 3.16 -11.51 25.92
N THR A 2 2.68 -11.03 24.80
CA THR A 2 2.21 -11.91 23.70
C THR A 2 3.41 -12.49 22.97
N ASN A 3 3.43 -13.79 22.77
CA ASN A 3 4.47 -14.39 21.95
C ASN A 3 4.08 -14.27 20.47
N LYS A 4 5.01 -14.56 19.58
CA LYS A 4 4.80 -14.41 18.13
C LYS A 4 3.60 -15.25 17.64
N LEU A 5 3.40 -16.43 18.21
CA LEU A 5 2.33 -17.33 17.79
C LEU A 5 0.95 -16.71 18.07
N ASN A 6 0.77 -16.16 19.27
CA ASN A 6 -0.49 -15.51 19.63
C ASN A 6 -0.77 -14.30 18.74
N ASN A 7 0.29 -13.54 18.38
CA ASN A 7 0.12 -12.42 17.48
C ASN A 7 -0.29 -12.87 16.08
N ILE A 8 0.28 -13.95 15.59
CA ILE A 8 -0.07 -14.50 14.27
C ILE A 8 -1.53 -14.93 14.24
N GLU A 9 -1.99 -15.65 15.27
CA GLU A 9 -3.38 -16.06 15.35
C GLU A 9 -4.33 -14.87 15.38
N PHE A 10 -4.01 -13.89 16.21
CA PHE A 10 -4.82 -12.67 16.31
C PHE A 10 -4.91 -11.96 14.96
N ILE A 11 -3.78 -11.83 14.28
CA ILE A 11 -3.70 -11.12 13.01
C ILE A 11 -4.47 -11.88 11.92
N ASN A 12 -4.31 -13.19 11.86
CA ASN A 12 -5.03 -14.00 10.88
C ASN A 12 -6.54 -13.94 11.11
N ASP A 13 -6.98 -13.96 12.38
CA ASP A 13 -8.39 -13.82 12.70
C ASP A 13 -8.93 -12.47 12.27
N CYS A 14 -8.17 -11.40 12.50
CA CYS A 14 -8.55 -10.05 12.05
C CYS A 14 -8.61 -9.97 10.53
N LEU A 15 -7.63 -10.56 9.85
CA LEU A 15 -7.58 -10.56 8.39
C LEU A 15 -8.81 -11.26 7.80
N ASP A 16 -9.10 -12.46 8.30
CA ASP A 16 -10.26 -13.25 7.82
C ASP A 16 -11.56 -12.50 8.04
N LYS A 17 -11.72 -11.90 9.21
CA LYS A 17 -12.93 -11.17 9.55
C LYS A 17 -13.08 -9.91 8.72
N ALA A 18 -12.00 -9.16 8.54
CA ALA A 18 -12.01 -7.93 7.75
C ALA A 18 -12.27 -8.24 6.28
N ASP A 19 -11.63 -9.29 5.75
CA ASP A 19 -11.85 -9.69 4.36
C ASP A 19 -13.30 -10.08 4.11
N MET A 20 -13.91 -10.79 5.05
CA MET A 20 -15.31 -11.19 4.94
C MET A 20 -16.22 -9.95 4.93
N LEU A 21 -15.97 -9.01 5.82
CA LEU A 21 -16.75 -7.77 5.88
C LEU A 21 -16.59 -6.96 4.60
N TYR A 22 -15.37 -6.92 4.07
CA TYR A 22 -15.10 -6.22 2.81
C TYR A 22 -15.91 -6.84 1.66
N GLU A 23 -15.92 -8.16 1.56
CA GLU A 23 -16.66 -8.85 0.52
C GLU A 23 -18.17 -8.65 0.66
N GLU A 24 -18.67 -8.49 1.89
CA GLU A 24 -20.07 -8.22 2.16
C GLU A 24 -20.46 -6.76 1.89
N GLY A 25 -19.49 -5.92 1.57
CA GLY A 25 -19.71 -4.51 1.31
C GLY A 25 -19.65 -3.60 2.52
N ASP A 26 -19.32 -4.16 3.69
CA ASP A 26 -19.21 -3.38 4.93
C ASP A 26 -17.78 -2.84 5.05
N ILE A 27 -17.46 -1.89 4.19
CA ILE A 27 -16.10 -1.38 4.00
C ILE A 27 -15.59 -0.66 5.24
N ASP A 28 -16.44 0.12 5.91
CA ASP A 28 -16.02 0.88 7.08
C ASP A 28 -15.65 -0.02 8.25
N LYS A 29 -16.41 -1.09 8.48
CA LYS A 29 -16.06 -2.06 9.53
C LYS A 29 -14.82 -2.84 9.17
N ALA A 30 -14.65 -3.22 7.90
CA ALA A 30 -13.44 -3.89 7.46
C ALA A 30 -12.22 -3.01 7.71
N LEU A 31 -12.30 -1.73 7.35
CA LEU A 31 -11.22 -0.77 7.57
C LEU A 31 -10.88 -0.66 9.04
N GLU A 32 -11.88 -0.57 9.90
CA GLU A 32 -11.68 -0.48 11.34
C GLU A 32 -10.89 -1.67 11.87
N ILE A 33 -11.25 -2.89 11.42
CA ILE A 33 -10.56 -4.10 11.86
C ILE A 33 -9.12 -4.14 11.33
N TYR A 34 -8.90 -3.77 10.08
CA TYR A 34 -7.54 -3.71 9.52
C TYR A 34 -6.67 -2.72 10.32
N GLN A 35 -7.21 -1.55 10.65
CA GLN A 35 -6.46 -0.54 11.39
C GLN A 35 -6.20 -0.98 12.83
N ASP A 36 -7.17 -1.60 13.49
CA ASP A 36 -6.98 -2.12 14.85
C ASP A 36 -5.89 -3.18 14.88
N ALA A 37 -5.89 -4.07 13.89
CA ALA A 37 -4.84 -5.09 13.79
C ALA A 37 -3.47 -4.47 13.58
N TRP A 38 -3.38 -3.43 12.76
CA TRP A 38 -2.13 -2.72 12.54
C TRP A 38 -1.62 -2.09 13.82
N PHE A 39 -2.46 -1.32 14.51
CA PHE A 39 -2.03 -0.58 15.70
C PHE A 39 -1.80 -1.47 16.91
N ASN A 40 -2.56 -2.55 17.05
CA ASN A 40 -2.47 -3.43 18.22
C ASN A 40 -1.63 -4.68 17.96
N GLY A 41 -1.30 -4.93 16.71
CA GLY A 41 -0.68 -6.18 16.32
C GLY A 41 0.83 -6.21 16.42
N PHE A 42 1.53 -5.06 16.59
CA PHE A 42 3.00 -5.13 16.69
C PHE A 42 3.76 -4.34 15.62
N ILE A 43 3.08 -3.76 14.67
CA ILE A 43 3.78 -3.23 13.50
C ILE A 43 4.39 -1.87 13.84
N GLN A 44 5.71 -1.86 14.01
CA GLN A 44 6.47 -0.64 14.31
C GLN A 44 7.62 -0.53 13.30
N PRO A 45 7.91 0.70 12.81
CA PRO A 45 9.09 0.87 11.97
C PRO A 45 10.35 0.44 12.72
N PRO A 46 11.32 -0.16 12.04
CA PRO A 46 11.45 -0.35 10.60
C PRO A 46 10.82 -1.62 10.03
N TYR A 47 9.85 -2.20 10.70
CA TYR A 47 9.06 -3.34 10.22
C TYR A 47 9.87 -4.62 9.97
N GLN A 48 11.00 -4.76 10.64
CA GLN A 48 11.89 -5.91 10.44
C GLN A 48 11.30 -7.22 10.93
N ASN A 49 10.31 -7.14 11.82
CA ASN A 49 9.65 -8.31 12.38
C ASN A 49 8.32 -8.62 11.71
N ASP A 50 8.14 -8.14 10.49
CA ASP A 50 6.92 -8.44 9.73
C ASP A 50 6.90 -9.92 9.39
N ILE A 51 5.92 -10.64 9.97
CA ILE A 51 5.82 -12.09 9.83
C ILE A 51 5.05 -12.38 8.55
N ASP A 52 5.69 -13.14 7.64
CA ASP A 52 5.09 -13.61 6.39
C ASP A 52 4.48 -12.48 5.53
N GLY A 53 4.98 -11.26 5.69
CA GLY A 53 4.49 -10.13 4.91
C GLY A 53 3.10 -9.65 5.32
N LEU A 54 2.60 -10.08 6.46
CA LEU A 54 1.24 -9.71 6.89
C LEU A 54 1.10 -8.21 7.12
N GLY A 55 2.11 -7.57 7.70
CA GLY A 55 2.07 -6.14 7.91
C GLY A 55 1.94 -5.37 6.62
N TRP A 56 2.71 -5.77 5.60
CA TRP A 56 2.61 -5.17 4.28
C TRP A 56 1.20 -5.35 3.72
N CYS A 57 0.64 -6.56 3.86
CA CYS A 57 -0.70 -6.85 3.36
C CYS A 57 -1.76 -5.95 4.00
N PHE A 58 -1.70 -5.78 5.33
CA PHE A 58 -2.62 -4.87 6.02
C PHE A 58 -2.48 -3.44 5.51
N CYS A 59 -1.25 -2.97 5.38
CA CYS A 59 -0.97 -1.63 4.88
C CYS A 59 -1.52 -1.43 3.48
N TYR A 60 -1.32 -2.42 2.61
CA TYR A 60 -1.83 -2.38 1.24
C TYR A 60 -3.36 -2.32 1.21
N GLN A 61 -4.02 -3.17 2.00
CA GLN A 61 -5.48 -3.20 2.04
C GLN A 61 -6.05 -1.89 2.56
N ILE A 62 -5.46 -1.33 3.61
CA ILE A 62 -5.90 -0.06 4.15
C ILE A 62 -5.74 1.05 3.09
N THR A 63 -4.61 1.07 2.41
CA THR A 63 -4.35 2.02 1.33
C THR A 63 -5.41 1.89 0.24
N ALA A 64 -5.68 0.66 -0.20
CA ALA A 64 -6.65 0.40 -1.27
C ALA A 64 -8.05 0.86 -0.89
N ILE A 65 -8.45 0.66 0.36
CA ILE A 65 -9.77 1.11 0.82
C ILE A 65 -9.87 2.63 0.77
N PHE A 66 -8.86 3.34 1.24
CA PHE A 66 -8.89 4.81 1.18
C PHE A 66 -8.90 5.32 -0.26
N VAL A 67 -8.18 4.67 -1.16
CA VAL A 67 -8.22 5.02 -2.59
C VAL A 67 -9.64 4.81 -3.14
N GLU A 68 -10.26 3.68 -2.82
CA GLU A 68 -11.61 3.37 -3.26
C GLU A 68 -12.62 4.40 -2.76
N LYS A 69 -12.42 4.89 -1.54
CA LYS A 69 -13.26 5.94 -0.95
C LYS A 69 -12.89 7.35 -1.43
N GLU A 70 -11.92 7.46 -2.30
CA GLU A 70 -11.38 8.72 -2.82
C GLU A 70 -10.84 9.64 -1.73
N GLN A 71 -10.38 9.04 -0.63
CA GLN A 71 -9.73 9.75 0.47
C GLN A 71 -8.21 9.67 0.27
N TYR A 72 -7.72 10.41 -0.72
CA TYR A 72 -6.33 10.26 -1.18
C TYR A 72 -5.30 10.75 -0.17
N GLU A 73 -5.61 11.78 0.60
CA GLU A 73 -4.68 12.25 1.64
C GLU A 73 -4.45 11.19 2.71
N GLU A 74 -5.51 10.48 3.11
CA GLU A 74 -5.34 9.36 4.03
C GLU A 74 -4.63 8.19 3.35
N ALA A 75 -5.00 7.91 2.10
CA ALA A 75 -4.36 6.83 1.35
C ALA A 75 -2.85 7.01 1.27
N ILE A 76 -2.37 8.23 0.99
CA ILE A 76 -0.94 8.45 0.84
C ILE A 76 -0.18 8.27 2.16
N LYS A 77 -0.80 8.64 3.28
CA LYS A 77 -0.17 8.44 4.59
C LYS A 77 0.10 6.96 4.87
N TRP A 78 -0.78 6.09 4.42
CA TRP A 78 -0.60 4.64 4.56
C TRP A 78 0.34 4.08 3.50
N ALA A 79 0.17 4.51 2.25
CA ALA A 79 0.94 3.98 1.13
C ALA A 79 2.45 4.17 1.30
N VAL A 80 2.88 5.30 1.88
CA VAL A 80 4.31 5.55 2.07
C VAL A 80 4.96 4.56 3.03
N ASN A 81 4.18 3.85 3.83
CA ASN A 81 4.71 2.80 4.69
C ASN A 81 5.06 1.53 3.91
N LEU A 82 4.49 1.34 2.71
CA LEU A 82 4.74 0.14 1.92
C LEU A 82 6.22 -0.04 1.61
N ILE A 83 6.94 1.05 1.37
CA ILE A 83 8.36 1.00 1.02
C ILE A 83 9.27 0.97 2.24
N LYS A 84 8.71 0.89 3.44
CA LYS A 84 9.49 0.77 4.68
C LYS A 84 9.69 -0.68 5.11
N PHE A 85 8.96 -1.62 4.50
CA PHE A 85 9.15 -3.04 4.78
C PHE A 85 10.41 -3.54 4.07
N PRO A 86 11.32 -4.22 4.78
CA PRO A 86 12.60 -4.60 4.18
C PRO A 86 12.47 -5.80 3.23
N ASP A 87 13.53 -6.00 2.44
CA ASP A 87 13.76 -7.20 1.63
C ASP A 87 12.64 -7.46 0.61
N ARG A 88 12.17 -6.40 -0.04
CA ARG A 88 11.12 -6.48 -1.03
C ARG A 88 11.51 -5.77 -2.32
N ASN A 89 10.86 -6.18 -3.40
CA ASN A 89 10.85 -5.40 -4.64
C ASN A 89 9.78 -4.31 -4.50
N TYR A 90 10.18 -3.05 -4.58
CA TYR A 90 9.28 -1.92 -4.34
C TYR A 90 8.66 -1.34 -5.61
N ASP A 91 8.87 -1.96 -6.77
CA ASP A 91 8.38 -1.42 -8.04
C ASP A 91 6.87 -1.17 -7.99
N ASP A 92 6.11 -2.18 -7.58
CA ASP A 92 4.66 -2.05 -7.47
C ASP A 92 4.26 -1.01 -6.44
N ASP A 93 4.99 -0.96 -5.33
CA ASP A 93 4.71 -0.01 -4.25
C ASP A 93 4.91 1.43 -4.74
N TYR A 94 5.99 1.69 -5.46
CA TYR A 94 6.22 3.01 -6.05
C TYR A 94 5.13 3.39 -7.06
N ILE A 95 4.66 2.43 -7.86
CA ILE A 95 3.56 2.69 -8.79
C ILE A 95 2.29 3.07 -8.03
N VAL A 96 1.95 2.34 -6.96
CA VAL A 96 0.78 2.65 -6.14
C VAL A 96 0.88 4.07 -5.57
N ILE A 97 2.01 4.40 -4.98
CA ILE A 97 2.22 5.73 -4.40
C ILE A 97 2.11 6.81 -5.48
N GLY A 98 2.74 6.58 -6.63
CA GLY A 98 2.68 7.51 -7.75
C GLY A 98 1.26 7.71 -8.26
N GLU A 99 0.48 6.65 -8.35
CA GLU A 99 -0.91 6.74 -8.79
C GLU A 99 -1.77 7.56 -7.83
N ILE A 100 -1.52 7.44 -6.54
CA ILE A 100 -2.23 8.25 -5.53
C ILE A 100 -1.87 9.73 -5.71
N TYR A 101 -0.59 10.04 -5.85
CA TYR A 101 -0.16 11.42 -6.12
C TYR A 101 -0.79 11.97 -7.40
N LEU A 102 -0.91 11.12 -8.43
CA LEU A 102 -1.54 11.52 -9.68
C LEU A 102 -3.00 11.91 -9.45
N LYS A 103 -3.72 11.14 -8.64
CA LYS A 103 -5.10 11.46 -8.27
C LYS A 103 -5.22 12.75 -7.46
N MET A 104 -4.17 13.08 -6.73
CA MET A 104 -4.09 14.34 -5.95
C MET A 104 -3.62 15.52 -6.80
N ASN A 105 -3.39 15.30 -8.09
CA ASN A 105 -2.83 16.31 -9.02
C ASN A 105 -1.45 16.77 -8.61
N ASN A 106 -0.73 15.96 -7.84
CA ASN A 106 0.66 16.25 -7.48
C ASN A 106 1.57 15.55 -8.49
N PHE A 107 1.70 16.19 -9.65
CA PHE A 107 2.35 15.55 -10.80
C PHE A 107 3.85 15.36 -10.63
N ASP A 108 4.52 16.29 -9.95
CA ASP A 108 5.95 16.17 -9.72
C ASP A 108 6.29 14.97 -8.83
N LEU A 109 5.54 14.78 -7.76
CA LEU A 109 5.74 13.62 -6.88
C LEU A 109 5.32 12.34 -7.54
N ALA A 110 4.24 12.38 -8.34
CA ALA A 110 3.82 11.20 -9.10
C ALA A 110 4.94 10.76 -10.05
N PHE A 111 5.51 11.70 -10.78
CA PHE A 111 6.62 11.39 -11.69
C PHE A 111 7.82 10.82 -10.92
N GLU A 112 8.16 11.41 -9.78
CA GLU A 112 9.29 10.96 -8.98
C GLU A 112 9.12 9.49 -8.56
N MET A 113 7.92 9.11 -8.14
CA MET A 113 7.64 7.73 -7.75
C MET A 113 7.70 6.79 -8.94
N PHE A 114 7.10 7.19 -10.06
CA PHE A 114 7.15 6.37 -11.28
C PHE A 114 8.58 6.23 -11.80
N ASP A 115 9.39 7.27 -11.66
CA ASP A 115 10.78 7.23 -12.08
C ASP A 115 11.57 6.21 -11.25
N LYS A 116 11.30 6.13 -9.95
CA LYS A 116 11.93 5.12 -9.11
C LYS A 116 11.56 3.69 -9.57
N ALA A 117 10.30 3.48 -9.91
CA ALA A 117 9.86 2.20 -10.45
C ALA A 117 10.52 1.89 -11.78
N TYR A 118 10.62 2.88 -12.66
CA TYR A 118 11.25 2.71 -13.96
C TYR A 118 12.75 2.40 -13.84
N LYS A 119 13.45 3.07 -12.97
CA LYS A 119 14.89 2.83 -12.79
C LYS A 119 15.18 1.41 -12.34
N SER A 120 14.28 0.81 -11.58
CA SER A 120 14.43 -0.56 -11.10
C SER A 120 13.90 -1.60 -12.09
N GLY A 121 12.66 -1.44 -12.57
CA GLY A 121 11.96 -2.45 -13.35
C GLY A 121 11.76 -2.13 -14.82
N LYS A 122 12.14 -0.93 -15.26
CA LYS A 122 11.93 -0.45 -16.62
C LYS A 122 10.43 -0.46 -16.97
N ALA A 123 10.11 -0.59 -18.25
CA ALA A 123 8.71 -0.59 -18.70
C ALA A 123 7.89 -1.69 -18.03
N ARG A 124 8.55 -2.79 -17.66
CA ARG A 124 7.88 -3.94 -17.06
C ARG A 124 7.23 -3.60 -15.70
N ALA A 125 7.79 -2.63 -14.97
CA ALA A 125 7.22 -2.18 -13.70
C ALA A 125 5.80 -1.63 -13.88
N PHE A 126 5.48 -1.14 -15.07
CA PHE A 126 4.20 -0.51 -15.37
C PHE A 126 3.16 -1.48 -15.95
N LYS A 127 3.46 -2.76 -16.02
CA LYS A 127 2.53 -3.75 -16.54
C LYS A 127 1.23 -3.72 -15.74
N GLY A 128 0.11 -3.53 -16.44
CA GLY A 128 -1.19 -3.39 -15.80
C GLY A 128 -1.51 -1.99 -15.30
N HIS A 129 -0.61 -1.03 -15.56
CA HIS A 129 -0.77 0.36 -15.10
C HIS A 129 -0.59 1.31 -16.29
N ASP A 130 -1.47 1.17 -17.28
CA ASP A 130 -1.33 1.88 -18.56
C ASP A 130 -1.39 3.40 -18.42
N ASP A 131 -2.27 3.90 -17.55
CA ASP A 131 -2.40 5.35 -17.34
C ASP A 131 -1.14 5.92 -16.69
N ALA A 132 -0.58 5.20 -15.71
CA ALA A 132 0.66 5.62 -15.07
C ALA A 132 1.82 5.65 -16.08
N TRP A 133 1.91 4.62 -16.92
CA TRP A 133 2.95 4.53 -17.95
C TRP A 133 2.84 5.68 -18.94
N LYS A 134 1.64 5.97 -19.41
CA LYS A 134 1.37 7.07 -20.33
C LYS A 134 1.76 8.41 -19.72
N PHE A 135 1.35 8.65 -18.47
CA PHE A 135 1.72 9.87 -17.76
C PHE A 135 3.24 10.00 -17.64
N TYR A 136 3.91 8.93 -17.21
CA TYR A 136 5.34 8.94 -16.99
C TYR A 136 6.11 9.28 -18.27
N LYS A 137 5.75 8.65 -19.38
CA LYS A 137 6.41 8.90 -20.66
C LYS A 137 6.22 10.34 -21.13
N ASN A 138 4.99 10.84 -21.01
CA ASN A 138 4.68 12.20 -21.49
C ASN A 138 5.32 13.27 -20.61
N TYR A 139 5.27 13.10 -19.31
CA TYR A 139 5.89 14.04 -18.39
C TYR A 139 7.40 14.12 -18.58
N ARG A 140 8.02 12.97 -18.76
CA ARG A 140 9.46 12.87 -18.97
C ARG A 140 9.89 13.54 -20.27
N SER A 141 9.04 13.43 -21.31
CA SER A 141 9.33 14.04 -22.61
C SER A 141 9.25 15.56 -22.58
N ASP A 142 8.41 16.11 -21.70
CA ASP A 142 8.18 17.55 -21.58
C ASP A 142 9.19 18.24 -20.66
N SER A 143 9.98 17.49 -19.92
CA SER A 143 10.94 18.05 -18.96
C SER A 143 12.32 18.35 -19.54
#